data_5996b17736008995e1661b9ca2b6075a
#
_entry.id   5996b17736008995e1661b9ca2b6075a
#
_cell.length_a   1.000
_cell.length_b   1.000
_cell.length_c   1.000
_cell.angle_alpha   90.00
_cell.angle_beta   90.00
_cell.angle_gamma   90.00
#
_symmetry.space_group_name_H-M   'P 1'
#
loop_
_entity.id
_entity.type
_entity.pdbx_description
1 polymer ?
#
loop_
_entity_poly.entity_id
_entity_poly.type
_entity_poly.pdbx_seq_one_letter_code
_entity_poly.pdbx_strand_id
1 'polypeptide(L)'
;MDIFEKLLNNSGPIGNPAKMLNSHHYFSFPMLEGELGPRMRFMGREVLNWSLNNYLGLANHPEVRKADAEAAAKWGLAYPMGARMMSGNSSQHEAFEKELAEFVGKKDAFLLNYGYQGIMSAIECICD
;
A
#
# COMPACT_ATOMS: atom_id res chain seq x y z
N MET A 1 -15.63 32.51 -6.16
CA MET A 1 -15.36 31.44 -5.16
C MET A 1 -14.16 30.67 -5.65
N ASP A 2 -13.09 30.73 -4.87
CA ASP A 2 -11.85 29.99 -5.14
C ASP A 2 -12.14 28.48 -5.05
N ILE A 3 -11.40 27.68 -5.81
CA ILE A 3 -11.52 26.22 -5.81
C ILE A 3 -11.26 25.65 -4.41
N PHE A 4 -10.38 26.26 -3.65
CA PHE A 4 -10.07 25.85 -2.27
C PHE A 4 -11.21 26.16 -1.32
N GLU A 5 -11.87 27.33 -1.44
CA GLU A 5 -13.08 27.63 -0.70
C GLU A 5 -14.23 26.66 -1.00
N LYS A 6 -14.37 26.27 -2.27
CA LYS A 6 -15.35 25.27 -2.68
C LYS A 6 -15.06 23.90 -2.05
N LEU A 7 -13.79 23.49 -1.99
CA LEU A 7 -13.38 22.24 -1.35
C LEU A 7 -13.59 22.26 0.17
N LEU A 8 -13.24 23.36 0.82
CA LEU A 8 -13.43 23.52 2.27
C LEU A 8 -14.90 23.52 2.69
N ASN A 9 -15.78 24.03 1.82
CA ASN A 9 -17.22 24.07 2.06
C ASN A 9 -17.98 22.85 1.54
N ASN A 10 -17.28 21.91 0.88
CA ASN A 10 -17.89 20.70 0.37
C ASN A 10 -18.19 19.75 1.52
N SER A 11 -19.47 19.51 1.76
CA SER A 11 -19.96 18.51 2.72
C SER A 11 -20.32 17.18 2.02
N GLY A 12 -19.41 16.63 1.22
CA GLY A 12 -19.59 15.34 0.54
C GLY A 12 -20.16 14.25 1.45
N PRO A 13 -20.34 13.02 0.94
CA PRO A 13 -21.02 11.95 1.68
C PRO A 13 -20.38 11.62 3.05
N ILE A 14 -19.16 12.01 3.27
CA ILE A 14 -18.44 11.81 4.54
C ILE A 14 -18.58 13.04 5.48
N GLY A 15 -19.23 14.12 5.02
CA GLY A 15 -19.36 15.36 5.78
C GLY A 15 -18.13 16.29 5.68
N ASN A 16 -18.17 17.41 6.39
CA ASN A 16 -17.05 18.37 6.37
C ASN A 16 -15.88 17.85 7.22
N PRO A 17 -14.71 17.52 6.63
CA PRO A 17 -13.57 16.96 7.36
C PRO A 17 -13.10 17.87 8.51
N ALA A 18 -13.15 19.20 8.33
CA ALA A 18 -12.73 20.14 9.36
C ALA A 18 -13.61 20.10 10.63
N LYS A 19 -14.89 19.80 10.46
CA LYS A 19 -15.80 19.60 11.60
C LYS A 19 -15.62 18.25 12.26
N MET A 20 -15.17 17.24 11.50
CA MET A 20 -14.98 15.88 12.00
C MET A 20 -13.66 15.67 12.72
N LEU A 21 -12.60 16.39 12.35
CA LEU A 21 -11.28 16.32 12.99
C LEU A 21 -11.34 16.58 14.50
N ASN A 22 -12.32 17.36 14.96
CA ASN A 22 -12.52 17.70 16.37
C ASN A 22 -13.63 16.86 17.04
N SER A 23 -14.21 15.90 16.33
CA SER A 23 -15.25 15.04 16.88
C SER A 23 -14.64 13.83 17.60
N HIS A 24 -15.04 13.59 18.84
CA HIS A 24 -14.65 12.39 19.60
C HIS A 24 -15.25 11.08 19.06
N HIS A 25 -16.17 11.16 18.11
CA HIS A 25 -16.93 10.02 17.61
C HIS A 25 -16.51 9.55 16.23
N TYR A 26 -15.72 10.34 15.50
CA TYR A 26 -15.26 10.00 14.15
C TYR A 26 -13.82 10.44 13.94
N PHE A 27 -12.96 9.48 13.66
CA PHE A 27 -11.55 9.70 13.43
C PHE A 27 -11.24 9.60 11.94
N SER A 28 -11.25 10.74 11.24
CA SER A 28 -10.67 10.83 9.91
C SER A 28 -9.18 11.05 10.03
N PHE A 29 -8.40 10.30 9.27
CA PHE A 29 -6.94 10.41 9.25
C PHE A 29 -6.27 10.30 10.64
N PRO A 30 -6.54 9.23 11.41
CA PRO A 30 -5.93 9.07 12.72
C PRO A 30 -4.41 8.97 12.58
N MET A 31 -3.67 9.78 13.32
CA MET A 31 -2.22 9.66 13.41
C MET A 31 -1.87 8.59 14.41
N LEU A 32 -1.55 7.39 13.91
CA LEU A 32 -1.07 6.29 14.72
C LEU A 32 0.45 6.33 14.81
N GLU A 33 0.98 6.15 16.00
CA GLU A 33 2.39 6.25 16.30
C GLU A 33 2.94 4.91 16.79
N GLY A 34 4.24 4.71 16.58
CA GLY A 34 4.95 3.51 16.99
C GLY A 34 5.17 2.52 15.85
N GLU A 35 5.68 1.36 16.19
CA GLU A 35 5.91 0.28 15.24
C GLU A 35 4.59 -0.33 14.78
N LEU A 36 4.52 -0.72 13.50
CA LEU A 36 3.32 -1.34 12.93
C LEU A 36 2.98 -2.63 13.70
N GLY A 37 1.77 -2.70 14.23
CA GLY A 37 1.36 -3.85 15.00
C GLY A 37 -0.10 -3.79 15.49
N PRO A 38 -0.57 -4.83 16.14
CA PRO A 38 -1.94 -4.87 16.66
C PRO A 38 -2.19 -3.84 17.77
N ARG A 39 -1.12 -3.31 18.37
CA ARG A 39 -1.17 -2.25 19.36
C ARG A 39 -0.30 -1.09 18.89
N MET A 40 -0.91 0.08 18.83
CA MET A 40 -0.24 1.32 18.44
C MET A 40 -0.68 2.44 19.37
N ARG A 41 -0.04 3.60 19.27
CA ARG A 41 -0.43 4.78 20.06
C ARG A 41 -1.31 5.70 19.23
N PHE A 42 -2.37 6.20 19.84
CA PHE A 42 -3.23 7.24 19.32
C PHE A 42 -3.53 8.25 20.43
N MET A 43 -3.24 9.52 20.18
CA MET A 43 -3.42 10.63 21.16
C MET A 43 -2.77 10.30 22.52
N GLY A 44 -1.57 9.74 22.52
CA GLY A 44 -0.80 9.37 23.71
C GLY A 44 -1.27 8.11 24.44
N ARG A 45 -2.31 7.42 23.96
CA ARG A 45 -2.85 6.20 24.55
C ARG A 45 -2.58 5.00 23.67
N GLU A 46 -2.33 3.84 24.28
CA GLU A 46 -2.27 2.59 23.54
C GLU A 46 -3.69 2.16 23.11
N VAL A 47 -3.82 1.81 21.84
CA VAL A 47 -5.07 1.34 21.24
C VAL A 47 -4.85 0.06 20.45
N LEU A 48 -5.90 -0.77 20.33
CA LEU A 48 -5.91 -1.88 19.40
C LEU A 48 -6.17 -1.34 18.00
N ASN A 49 -5.30 -1.72 17.06
CA ASN A 49 -5.39 -1.28 15.68
C ASN A 49 -5.94 -2.41 14.81
N TRP A 50 -7.13 -2.20 14.26
CA TRP A 50 -7.84 -3.12 13.36
C TRP A 50 -7.78 -2.71 11.89
N SER A 51 -7.08 -1.61 11.57
CA SER A 51 -7.09 -1.01 10.23
C SER A 51 -5.80 -1.23 9.43
N LEU A 52 -4.88 -2.07 9.88
CA LEU A 52 -3.65 -2.36 9.17
C LEU A 52 -3.84 -3.42 8.07
N ASN A 53 -3.19 -3.18 6.94
CA ASN A 53 -3.08 -4.16 5.86
C ASN A 53 -1.91 -5.15 6.06
N ASN A 54 -1.59 -5.46 7.30
CA ASN A 54 -0.52 -6.39 7.69
C ASN A 54 -1.14 -7.74 8.12
N TYR A 55 -1.92 -8.34 7.25
CA TYR A 55 -2.76 -9.51 7.55
C TYR A 55 -2.00 -10.72 8.08
N LEU A 56 -0.79 -10.94 7.60
CA LEU A 56 0.08 -12.06 8.01
C LEU A 56 1.14 -11.65 9.03
N GLY A 57 1.18 -10.39 9.45
CA GLY A 57 2.18 -9.88 10.39
C GLY A 57 3.60 -9.79 9.81
N LEU A 58 3.76 -9.87 8.51
CA LEU A 58 5.08 -9.96 7.85
C LEU A 58 5.82 -8.63 7.75
N ALA A 59 5.14 -7.49 7.87
CA ALA A 59 5.77 -6.17 7.73
C ALA A 59 6.94 -5.95 8.72
N ASN A 60 6.88 -6.54 9.91
CA ASN A 60 7.92 -6.45 10.93
C ASN A 60 8.68 -7.76 11.13
N HIS A 61 8.45 -8.76 10.29
CA HIS A 61 9.16 -10.03 10.41
C HIS A 61 10.66 -9.82 10.18
N PRO A 62 11.54 -10.30 11.08
CA PRO A 62 12.97 -10.04 11.00
C PRO A 62 13.61 -10.43 9.66
N GLU A 63 13.25 -11.58 9.11
CA GLU A 63 13.77 -12.05 7.83
C GLU A 63 13.31 -11.18 6.65
N VAL A 64 12.06 -10.71 6.66
CA VAL A 64 11.54 -9.81 5.62
C VAL A 64 12.24 -8.45 5.67
N ARG A 65 12.39 -7.90 6.87
CA ARG A 65 13.12 -6.61 7.06
C ARG A 65 14.60 -6.72 6.65
N LYS A 66 15.23 -7.87 6.97
CA LYS A 66 16.61 -8.14 6.57
C LYS A 66 16.74 -8.21 5.05
N ALA A 67 15.88 -8.98 4.38
CA ALA A 67 15.90 -9.09 2.93
C ALA A 67 15.68 -7.74 2.22
N ASP A 68 14.76 -6.91 2.73
CA ASP A 68 14.51 -5.56 2.23
C ASP A 68 15.75 -4.66 2.38
N ALA A 69 16.36 -4.65 3.55
CA ALA A 69 17.58 -3.87 3.81
C ALA A 69 18.76 -4.31 2.93
N GLU A 70 18.96 -5.62 2.74
CA GLU A 70 19.99 -6.17 1.86
C GLU A 70 19.74 -5.81 0.39
N ALA A 71 18.48 -5.86 -0.06
CA ALA A 71 18.09 -5.45 -1.39
C ALA A 71 18.34 -3.95 -1.62
N ALA A 72 17.95 -3.10 -0.67
CA ALA A 72 18.20 -1.66 -0.73
C ALA A 72 19.69 -1.33 -0.76
N ALA A 73 20.50 -2.03 0.03
CA ALA A 73 21.96 -1.85 0.04
C ALA A 73 22.62 -2.27 -1.29
N LYS A 74 22.12 -3.30 -1.93
CA LYS A 74 22.68 -3.86 -3.17
C LYS A 74 22.26 -3.09 -4.41
N TRP A 75 21.01 -2.72 -4.53
CA TRP A 75 20.42 -2.15 -5.74
C TRP A 75 19.97 -0.70 -5.60
N GLY A 76 19.99 -0.15 -4.41
CA GLY A 76 19.43 1.16 -4.10
C GLY A 76 17.92 1.12 -3.85
N LEU A 77 17.39 2.26 -3.46
CA LEU A 77 15.97 2.43 -3.25
C LEU A 77 15.24 2.49 -4.60
N ALA A 78 14.08 1.89 -4.68
CA ALA A 78 13.21 1.94 -5.87
C ALA A 78 13.87 1.40 -7.18
N TYR A 79 14.73 0.40 -7.07
CA TYR A 79 15.28 -0.29 -8.23
C TYR A 79 14.19 -1.14 -8.94
N PRO A 80 14.15 -1.14 -10.28
CA PRO A 80 14.98 -0.43 -11.26
C PRO A 80 14.41 0.92 -11.73
N MET A 81 13.59 1.60 -10.97
CA MET A 81 13.09 2.97 -11.16
C MET A 81 12.70 3.32 -12.61
N GLY A 82 11.77 2.58 -13.16
CA GLY A 82 11.23 2.81 -14.50
C GLY A 82 9.96 2.02 -14.74
N ALA A 83 9.24 2.36 -15.81
CA ALA A 83 8.12 1.54 -16.26
C ALA A 83 8.64 0.21 -16.83
N ARG A 84 7.99 -0.91 -16.49
CA ARG A 84 8.44 -2.25 -16.91
C ARG A 84 8.57 -2.40 -18.43
N MET A 85 7.68 -1.75 -19.18
CA MET A 85 7.73 -1.76 -20.66
C MET A 85 8.96 -1.05 -21.26
N MET A 86 9.69 -0.27 -20.47
CA MET A 86 10.85 0.50 -20.95
C MET A 86 12.13 0.04 -20.28
N SER A 87 12.44 0.59 -19.10
CA SER A 87 13.69 0.36 -18.36
C SER A 87 13.48 -0.23 -16.97
N GLY A 88 12.25 -0.48 -16.58
CA GLY A 88 11.88 -0.91 -15.22
C GLY A 88 11.68 -2.41 -15.04
N ASN A 89 11.93 -3.23 -16.05
CA ASN A 89 11.98 -4.68 -15.84
C ASN A 89 13.35 -5.13 -15.32
N SER A 90 13.39 -6.16 -14.49
CA SER A 90 14.62 -6.69 -13.96
C SER A 90 14.52 -8.21 -13.75
N SER A 91 15.68 -8.85 -13.62
CA SER A 91 15.76 -10.27 -13.28
C SER A 91 15.08 -10.61 -11.94
N GLN A 92 14.95 -9.63 -11.04
CA GLN A 92 14.24 -9.80 -9.77
C GLN A 92 12.73 -9.93 -9.98
N HIS A 93 12.16 -9.16 -10.91
CA HIS A 93 10.75 -9.29 -11.29
C HIS A 93 10.48 -10.69 -11.86
N GLU A 94 11.28 -11.12 -12.81
CA GLU A 94 11.12 -12.42 -13.47
C GLU A 94 11.29 -13.59 -12.49
N ALA A 95 12.28 -13.52 -11.61
CA ALA A 95 12.49 -14.53 -10.58
C ALA A 95 11.29 -14.61 -9.62
N PHE A 96 10.78 -13.47 -9.16
CA PHE A 96 9.64 -13.42 -8.27
C PHE A 96 8.34 -13.89 -8.95
N GLU A 97 8.11 -13.51 -10.20
CA GLU A 97 6.96 -13.99 -10.98
C GLU A 97 6.96 -15.50 -11.11
N LYS A 98 8.12 -16.10 -11.37
CA LYS A 98 8.28 -17.55 -11.44
C LYS A 98 7.98 -18.22 -10.09
N GLU A 99 8.56 -17.74 -9.00
CA GLU A 99 8.29 -18.27 -7.66
C GLU A 99 6.80 -18.15 -7.30
N LEU A 100 6.18 -17.02 -7.63
CA LEU A 100 4.76 -16.79 -7.36
C LEU A 100 3.88 -17.74 -8.18
N ALA A 101 4.18 -17.94 -9.47
CA ALA A 101 3.47 -18.90 -10.32
C ALA A 101 3.55 -20.32 -9.76
N GLU A 102 4.73 -20.75 -9.34
CA GLU A 102 4.95 -22.05 -8.71
C GLU A 102 4.15 -22.17 -7.39
N PHE A 103 4.22 -21.15 -6.53
CA PHE A 103 3.52 -21.13 -5.24
C PHE A 103 2.00 -21.26 -5.40
N VAL A 104 1.40 -20.56 -6.36
CA VAL A 104 -0.06 -20.62 -6.61
C VAL A 104 -0.49 -21.74 -7.56
N GLY A 105 0.44 -22.56 -8.06
CA GLY A 105 0.16 -23.66 -8.96
C GLY A 105 -0.35 -23.21 -10.34
N LYS A 106 0.14 -22.09 -10.85
CA LYS A 106 -0.17 -21.55 -12.19
C LYS A 106 1.03 -21.68 -13.11
N LYS A 107 0.77 -21.57 -14.41
CA LYS A 107 1.82 -21.68 -15.43
C LYS A 107 2.72 -20.43 -15.45
N ASP A 108 2.14 -19.30 -15.12
CA ASP A 108 2.81 -18.01 -15.19
C ASP A 108 2.17 -17.00 -14.25
N ALA A 109 2.89 -15.94 -13.93
CA ALA A 109 2.43 -14.78 -13.15
C ALA A 109 3.00 -13.49 -13.74
N PHE A 110 2.29 -12.42 -13.59
CA PHE A 110 2.73 -11.09 -13.99
C PHE A 110 2.53 -10.09 -12.84
N LEU A 111 3.62 -9.46 -12.41
CA LEU A 111 3.61 -8.51 -11.31
C LEU A 111 3.16 -7.12 -11.79
N LEU A 112 2.16 -6.59 -11.13
CA LEU A 112 1.66 -5.23 -11.33
C LEU A 112 1.80 -4.42 -10.04
N ASN A 113 2.08 -3.12 -10.16
CA ASN A 113 2.36 -2.26 -9.01
C ASN A 113 1.12 -1.99 -8.13
N TYR A 114 -0.06 -1.99 -8.73
CA TYR A 114 -1.31 -1.64 -8.05
C TYR A 114 -2.40 -2.67 -8.36
N GLY A 115 -2.99 -3.26 -7.31
CA GLY A 115 -4.04 -4.27 -7.46
C GLY A 115 -5.26 -3.76 -8.24
N TYR A 116 -5.72 -2.55 -7.98
CA TYR A 116 -6.84 -1.94 -8.71
C TYR A 116 -6.53 -1.82 -10.21
N GLN A 117 -5.39 -1.26 -10.56
CA GLN A 117 -4.98 -1.11 -11.95
C GLN A 117 -4.76 -2.46 -12.62
N GLY A 118 -4.20 -3.43 -11.88
CA GLY A 118 -4.01 -4.79 -12.36
C GLY A 118 -5.33 -5.47 -12.73
N ILE A 119 -6.34 -5.35 -11.88
CA ILE A 119 -7.67 -5.90 -12.14
C ILE A 119 -8.31 -5.22 -13.36
N MET A 120 -8.24 -3.90 -13.45
CA MET A 120 -8.79 -3.15 -14.59
C MET A 120 -8.13 -3.56 -15.90
N SER A 121 -6.79 -3.63 -15.92
CA SER A 121 -6.04 -4.06 -17.11
C SER A 121 -6.33 -5.51 -17.51
N ALA A 122 -6.47 -6.41 -16.55
CA ALA A 122 -6.83 -7.80 -16.82
C ALA A 122 -8.23 -7.92 -17.44
N ILE A 123 -9.20 -7.19 -16.91
CA ILE A 123 -10.58 -7.16 -17.46
C ILE A 123 -10.57 -6.60 -18.87
N GLU A 124 -9.88 -5.48 -19.10
CA GLU A 124 -9.75 -4.86 -20.41
C GLU A 124 -9.16 -5.83 -21.45
N CYS A 125 -8.10 -6.55 -21.10
CA CYS A 125 -7.49 -7.53 -21.99
C CYS A 125 -8.36 -8.77 -22.28
N ILE A 126 -9.32 -9.11 -21.42
CA ILE A 126 -10.16 -10.30 -21.58
C ILE A 126 -11.49 -9.97 -22.27
N CYS A 127 -11.97 -8.74 -22.12
CA CYS A 127 -13.30 -8.32 -22.55
C CYS A 127 -13.33 -7.59 -23.90
N ASP A 128 -12.23 -7.59 -24.66
CA ASP A 128 -12.09 -6.94 -25.97
C ASP A 128 -12.76 -7.75 -27.09
#